data_a084acaa7de3ebd677bcb5677398d59c
#
_entry.id   a084acaa7de3ebd677bcb5677398d59c
#
_cell.length_a   1.000
_cell.length_b   1.000
_cell.length_c   1.000
_cell.angle_alpha   90.00
_cell.angle_beta   90.00
_cell.angle_gamma   90.00
#
_symmetry.space_group_name_H-M   'P 1'
#
loop_
_entity.id
_entity.type
_entity.pdbx_description
1 polymer ?
#
loop_
_entity_poly.entity_id
_entity_poly.type
_entity_poly.pdbx_seq_one_letter_code
_entity_poly.pdbx_strand_id
1 'polypeptide(L)'
;MVEYDASFKAKEVWHSAKIACHWMNPLHIDGHLYAIDGERENNSRLVCVNADTGVEVWTKNLEWEDEGLGTALGRSRPVGLSILRATLLKADGAVLCLGEVGSLHWLKLTPQGCEELQRTQLFYALNTWSLPSLSHGLLYVRQQTESLDRKTNTRVICYDLRGE
;
A
#
# COMPACT_ATOMS: atom_id res chain seq x y z
N MET A 1 4.72 11.20 25.05
CA MET A 1 3.86 10.39 25.96
C MET A 1 2.46 10.96 25.80
N VAL A 2 1.49 10.15 25.43
CA VAL A 2 0.09 10.60 25.37
C VAL A 2 -0.49 10.36 26.76
N GLU A 3 -0.86 11.41 27.47
CA GLU A 3 -1.59 11.29 28.73
C GLU A 3 -3.07 11.04 28.41
N TYR A 4 -3.59 9.95 28.91
CA TYR A 4 -5.02 9.64 28.83
C TYR A 4 -5.70 10.13 30.09
N ASP A 5 -6.62 11.05 29.94
CA ASP A 5 -7.51 11.39 31.04
C ASP A 5 -8.49 10.21 31.26
N ALA A 6 -8.94 10.02 32.49
CA ALA A 6 -9.84 8.94 32.88
C ALA A 6 -11.20 8.98 32.15
N SER A 7 -11.56 10.10 31.53
CA SER A 7 -12.82 10.27 30.80
C SER A 7 -12.77 9.88 29.32
N PHE A 8 -11.55 9.73 28.73
CA PHE A 8 -11.32 9.44 27.32
C PHE A 8 -12.35 10.09 26.37
N LYS A 9 -12.34 11.41 26.32
CA LYS A 9 -13.23 12.17 25.45
C LYS A 9 -12.55 12.42 24.11
N ALA A 10 -13.11 11.88 23.02
CA ALA A 10 -12.68 12.21 21.67
C ALA A 10 -13.27 13.57 21.25
N LYS A 11 -12.43 14.39 20.62
CA LYS A 11 -12.83 15.65 19.98
C LYS A 11 -12.45 15.56 18.49
N GLU A 12 -13.42 15.76 17.60
CA GLU A 12 -13.14 15.92 16.19
C GLU A 12 -12.38 17.23 15.96
N VAL A 13 -11.23 17.15 15.28
CA VAL A 13 -10.42 18.33 14.90
C VAL A 13 -10.76 18.73 13.47
N TRP A 14 -10.83 17.78 12.57
CA TRP A 14 -11.25 17.94 11.19
C TRP A 14 -11.79 16.63 10.61
N HIS A 15 -12.50 16.71 9.50
CA HIS A 15 -12.88 15.57 8.68
C HIS A 15 -12.70 15.89 7.20
N SER A 16 -12.52 14.86 6.37
CA SER A 16 -12.42 15.01 4.92
C SER A 16 -13.18 13.88 4.23
N ALA A 17 -14.10 14.24 3.37
CA ALA A 17 -14.79 13.31 2.47
C ALA A 17 -14.00 13.02 1.18
N LYS A 18 -12.82 13.63 1.01
CA LYS A 18 -11.97 13.51 -0.18
C LYS A 18 -10.96 12.37 -0.10
N ILE A 19 -10.84 11.73 1.07
CA ILE A 19 -9.95 10.61 1.31
C ILE A 19 -10.81 9.42 1.70
N ALA A 20 -11.03 8.53 0.74
CA ALA A 20 -11.84 7.33 0.92
C ALA A 20 -10.93 6.10 0.98
N CYS A 21 -10.23 5.94 2.12
CA CYS A 21 -9.45 4.72 2.38
C CYS A 21 -10.40 3.56 2.60
N HIS A 22 -10.30 2.51 1.77
CA HIS A 22 -11.26 1.39 1.82
C HIS A 22 -11.10 0.58 3.12
N TRP A 23 -9.89 0.07 3.42
CA TRP A 23 -9.62 -0.73 4.64
C TRP A 23 -8.27 -0.44 5.28
N MET A 24 -7.40 0.33 4.63
CA MET A 24 -6.11 0.66 5.21
C MET A 24 -6.21 1.88 6.13
N ASN A 25 -5.40 1.90 7.16
CA ASN A 25 -5.20 3.10 7.97
C ASN A 25 -4.18 4.02 7.29
N PRO A 26 -4.40 5.35 7.29
CA PRO A 26 -3.38 6.30 6.89
C PRO A 26 -2.11 6.15 7.72
N LEU A 27 -0.96 6.30 7.09
CA LEU A 27 0.34 6.27 7.74
C LEU A 27 0.79 7.69 8.08
N HIS A 28 1.01 7.98 9.37
CA HIS A 28 1.51 9.28 9.82
C HIS A 28 3.04 9.32 9.78
N ILE A 29 3.59 10.32 9.05
CA ILE A 29 5.03 10.61 9.00
C ILE A 29 5.21 12.14 9.00
N ASP A 30 5.94 12.65 9.99
CA ASP A 30 6.40 14.05 10.06
C ASP A 30 5.31 15.08 9.74
N GLY A 31 4.18 15.02 10.48
CA GLY A 31 3.06 15.96 10.36
C GLY A 31 2.19 15.77 9.12
N HIS A 32 2.37 14.66 8.39
CA HIS A 32 1.58 14.32 7.20
C HIS A 32 0.97 12.93 7.31
N LEU A 33 -0.20 12.75 6.72
CA LEU A 33 -0.83 11.44 6.53
C LEU A 33 -0.67 11.01 5.08
N TYR A 34 -0.24 9.78 4.89
CA TYR A 34 -0.14 9.12 3.60
C TYR A 34 -1.14 7.99 3.53
N ALA A 35 -1.92 7.94 2.47
CA ALA A 35 -3.00 6.98 2.34
C ALA A 35 -3.20 6.55 0.90
N ILE A 36 -3.83 5.40 0.71
CA ILE A 36 -4.35 5.00 -0.59
C ILE A 36 -5.83 5.39 -0.61
N ASP A 37 -6.14 6.36 -1.45
CA ASP A 37 -7.49 6.85 -1.68
C ASP A 37 -8.11 6.14 -2.88
N GLY A 38 -9.39 5.82 -2.81
CA GLY A 38 -10.16 5.19 -3.88
C GLY A 38 -10.93 3.97 -3.41
N GLU A 39 -12.20 3.94 -3.76
CA GLU A 39 -13.12 2.84 -3.43
C GLU A 39 -13.18 1.77 -4.54
N ARG A 40 -12.72 2.09 -5.76
CA ARG A 40 -12.88 1.24 -6.96
C ARG A 40 -11.55 0.98 -7.64
N GLU A 41 -11.49 -0.15 -8.31
CA GLU A 41 -10.31 -0.72 -8.96
C GLU A 41 -9.53 0.23 -9.89
N ASN A 42 -10.15 1.27 -10.44
CA ASN A 42 -9.51 2.16 -11.42
C ASN A 42 -9.29 3.61 -10.91
N ASN A 43 -9.49 3.87 -9.61
CA ASN A 43 -9.41 5.22 -9.04
C ASN A 43 -8.42 5.33 -7.89
N SER A 44 -7.63 4.30 -7.61
CA SER A 44 -6.75 4.32 -6.46
C SER A 44 -5.53 5.18 -6.71
N ARG A 45 -5.26 6.08 -5.79
CA ARG A 45 -4.13 7.00 -5.81
C ARG A 45 -3.49 7.07 -4.44
N LEU A 46 -2.20 7.23 -4.42
CA LEU A 46 -1.48 7.60 -3.21
C LEU A 46 -1.72 9.09 -2.94
N VAL A 47 -2.12 9.42 -1.73
CA VAL A 47 -2.42 10.81 -1.32
C VAL A 47 -1.59 11.19 -0.10
N CYS A 48 -1.13 12.43 -0.07
CA CYS A 48 -0.54 13.08 1.08
C CYS A 48 -1.45 14.22 1.55
N VAL A 49 -1.76 14.25 2.83
CA VAL A 49 -2.50 15.34 3.45
C VAL A 49 -1.75 15.87 4.67
N ASN A 50 -1.92 17.14 4.96
CA ASN A 50 -1.43 17.73 6.21
C ASN A 50 -2.24 17.17 7.39
N ALA A 51 -1.56 16.62 8.40
CA ALA A 51 -2.21 15.93 9.52
C ALA A 51 -3.01 16.85 10.44
N ASP A 52 -2.66 18.13 10.53
CA ASP A 52 -3.33 19.10 11.42
C ASP A 52 -4.60 19.67 10.78
N THR A 53 -4.63 19.77 9.44
CA THR A 53 -5.70 20.48 8.72
C THR A 53 -6.55 19.59 7.82
N GLY A 54 -6.10 18.37 7.50
CA GLY A 54 -6.76 17.49 6.54
C GLY A 54 -6.67 17.97 5.08
N VAL A 55 -5.89 19.01 4.79
CA VAL A 55 -5.75 19.56 3.44
C VAL A 55 -4.82 18.67 2.61
N GLU A 56 -5.28 18.32 1.40
CA GLU A 56 -4.49 17.58 0.43
C GLU A 56 -3.26 18.39 0.00
N VAL A 57 -2.09 17.76 0.05
CA VAL A 57 -0.80 18.33 -0.36
C VAL A 57 -0.46 17.90 -1.78
N TRP A 58 -0.56 16.60 -2.06
CA TRP A 58 -0.37 16.03 -3.39
C TRP A 58 -1.05 14.66 -3.52
N THR A 59 -1.24 14.22 -4.77
CA THR A 59 -1.64 12.87 -5.13
C THR A 59 -0.75 12.31 -6.21
N LYS A 60 -0.62 10.98 -6.26
CA LYS A 60 0.13 10.25 -7.28
C LYS A 60 -0.53 8.92 -7.63
N ASN A 61 -0.73 8.68 -8.92
CA ASN A 61 -1.06 7.36 -9.42
C ASN A 61 0.23 6.53 -9.54
N LEU A 62 0.16 5.26 -9.13
CA LEU A 62 1.23 4.28 -9.33
C LEU A 62 0.72 3.25 -10.33
N GLU A 63 1.15 3.38 -11.57
CA GLU A 63 0.73 2.58 -12.72
C GLU A 63 1.96 2.09 -13.48
N TRP A 64 1.89 0.89 -14.06
CA TRP A 64 2.96 0.31 -14.86
C TRP A 64 2.44 -0.76 -15.81
N GLU A 65 3.26 -1.10 -16.81
CA GLU A 65 3.06 -2.26 -17.67
C GLU A 65 3.75 -3.49 -17.07
N ASP A 66 3.05 -4.63 -17.03
CA ASP A 66 3.53 -5.87 -16.41
C ASP A 66 3.48 -7.04 -17.41
N GLU A 67 4.65 -7.54 -17.77
CA GLU A 67 4.80 -8.70 -18.67
C GLU A 67 4.43 -10.01 -18.01
N GLY A 68 4.77 -10.17 -16.72
CA GLY A 68 4.52 -11.38 -15.96
C GLY A 68 3.03 -11.65 -15.79
N LEU A 69 2.24 -10.60 -15.53
CA LEU A 69 0.78 -10.73 -15.50
C LEU A 69 0.22 -11.08 -16.88
N GLY A 70 0.74 -10.46 -17.95
CA GLY A 70 0.39 -10.82 -19.32
C GLY A 70 0.56 -12.33 -19.54
N THR A 71 1.74 -12.85 -19.20
CA THR A 71 2.07 -14.29 -19.30
C THR A 71 1.16 -15.16 -18.42
N ALA A 72 0.91 -14.76 -17.16
CA ALA A 72 0.03 -15.50 -16.24
C ALA A 72 -1.43 -15.58 -16.75
N LEU A 73 -1.86 -14.59 -17.53
CA LEU A 73 -3.18 -14.56 -18.19
C LEU A 73 -3.18 -15.17 -19.61
N GLY A 74 -2.07 -15.77 -20.04
CA GLY A 74 -1.93 -16.36 -21.40
C GLY A 74 -1.90 -15.32 -22.51
N ARG A 75 -1.50 -14.09 -22.22
CA ARG A 75 -1.40 -12.99 -23.20
C ARG A 75 0.03 -12.84 -23.70
N SER A 76 0.19 -12.45 -24.95
CA SER A 76 1.49 -12.21 -25.60
C SER A 76 2.02 -10.78 -25.42
N ARG A 77 1.31 -9.93 -24.67
CA ARG A 77 1.64 -8.51 -24.46
C ARG A 77 1.54 -8.17 -22.96
N PRO A 78 2.28 -7.15 -22.50
CA PRO A 78 2.13 -6.63 -21.16
C PRO A 78 0.69 -6.19 -20.86
N VAL A 79 0.36 -6.16 -19.59
CA VAL A 79 -0.94 -5.70 -19.07
C VAL A 79 -0.69 -4.51 -18.17
N GLY A 80 -1.42 -3.43 -18.38
CA GLY A 80 -1.39 -2.28 -17.49
C GLY A 80 -1.88 -2.66 -16.10
N LEU A 81 -1.10 -2.33 -15.10
CA LEU A 81 -1.40 -2.50 -13.68
C LEU A 81 -1.33 -1.17 -12.95
N SER A 82 -2.05 -1.10 -11.85
CA SER A 82 -1.89 -0.07 -10.82
C SER A 82 -1.84 -0.74 -9.45
N ILE A 83 -1.50 0.03 -8.42
CA ILE A 83 -1.53 -0.47 -7.04
C ILE A 83 -2.92 -0.95 -6.63
N LEU A 84 -3.98 -0.50 -7.32
CA LEU A 84 -5.37 -0.69 -6.92
C LEU A 84 -5.53 -0.28 -5.44
N ARG A 85 -6.18 -1.11 -4.66
CA ARG A 85 -6.19 -0.97 -3.21
C ARG A 85 -4.87 -1.51 -2.65
N ALA A 86 -4.25 -0.80 -1.74
CA ALA A 86 -2.95 -1.19 -1.19
C ALA A 86 -2.85 -0.87 0.29
N THR A 87 -1.86 -1.44 0.95
CA THR A 87 -1.51 -1.16 2.34
C THR A 87 -0.13 -0.53 2.42
N LEU A 88 0.08 0.36 3.39
CA LEU A 88 1.35 1.04 3.64
C LEU A 88 1.95 0.57 4.97
N LEU A 89 3.24 0.28 4.97
CA LEU A 89 4.01 -0.09 6.16
C LEU A 89 5.32 0.69 6.19
N LYS A 90 5.55 1.48 7.26
CA LYS A 90 6.81 2.21 7.44
C LYS A 90 7.94 1.23 7.82
N ALA A 91 9.08 1.32 7.15
CA ALA A 91 10.28 0.52 7.38
C ALA A 91 11.54 1.35 7.08
N ASP A 92 12.40 1.52 8.08
CA ASP A 92 13.75 2.11 7.96
C ASP A 92 13.86 3.37 7.07
N GLY A 93 12.98 4.35 7.34
CA GLY A 93 12.99 5.63 6.61
C GLY A 93 12.31 5.61 5.25
N ALA A 94 11.82 4.45 4.80
CA ALA A 94 11.01 4.26 3.60
C ALA A 94 9.63 3.70 3.93
N VAL A 95 8.82 3.47 2.91
CA VAL A 95 7.49 2.89 3.05
C VAL A 95 7.33 1.74 2.06
N LEU A 96 7.00 0.57 2.58
CA LEU A 96 6.53 -0.56 1.78
C LEU A 96 5.06 -0.35 1.44
N CYS A 97 4.72 -0.39 0.16
CA CYS A 97 3.35 -0.36 -0.33
C CYS A 97 3.03 -1.72 -0.97
N LEU A 98 2.15 -2.49 -0.35
CA LEU A 98 1.69 -3.77 -0.86
C LEU A 98 0.39 -3.58 -1.62
N GLY A 99 0.45 -3.70 -2.95
CA GLY A 99 -0.69 -3.58 -3.86
C GLY A 99 -1.58 -4.81 -3.87
N GLU A 100 -2.83 -4.63 -4.27
CA GLU A 100 -3.88 -5.66 -4.21
C GLU A 100 -3.57 -6.92 -5.01
N VAL A 101 -2.80 -6.81 -6.10
CA VAL A 101 -2.43 -7.95 -6.96
C VAL A 101 -1.09 -8.58 -6.56
N GLY A 102 -0.55 -8.18 -5.42
CA GLY A 102 0.69 -8.72 -4.86
C GLY A 102 1.96 -8.01 -5.34
N SER A 103 1.85 -6.79 -5.85
CA SER A 103 3.00 -5.93 -6.10
C SER A 103 3.53 -5.33 -4.81
N LEU A 104 4.84 -5.28 -4.64
CA LEU A 104 5.51 -4.62 -3.52
C LEU A 104 6.34 -3.47 -4.05
N HIS A 105 6.05 -2.27 -3.56
CA HIS A 105 6.75 -1.03 -3.91
C HIS A 105 7.53 -0.52 -2.71
N TRP A 106 8.76 -0.09 -2.95
CA TRP A 106 9.59 0.60 -1.98
C TRP A 106 9.54 2.09 -2.28
N LEU A 107 8.90 2.86 -1.41
CA LEU A 107 8.58 4.26 -1.64
C LEU A 107 9.33 5.16 -0.65
N LYS A 108 9.83 6.28 -1.14
CA LYS A 108 10.22 7.41 -0.30
C LYS A 108 9.12 8.45 -0.37
N LEU A 109 8.47 8.68 0.76
CA LEU A 109 7.34 9.61 0.88
C LEU A 109 7.79 10.88 1.61
N THR A 110 7.50 12.03 1.02
CA THR A 110 7.78 13.35 1.59
C THR A 110 6.61 14.29 1.31
N PRO A 111 6.51 15.44 2.01
CA PRO A 111 5.52 16.47 1.66
C PRO A 111 5.68 17.03 0.24
N GLN A 112 6.86 16.86 -0.38
CA GLN A 112 7.13 17.34 -1.74
C GLN A 112 6.75 16.32 -2.82
N GLY A 113 6.50 15.06 -2.45
CA GLY A 113 6.11 14.02 -3.39
C GLY A 113 6.48 12.62 -2.96
N CYS A 114 6.26 11.69 -3.89
CA CYS A 114 6.57 10.28 -3.77
C CYS A 114 7.60 9.88 -4.83
N GLU A 115 8.69 9.27 -4.40
CA GLU A 115 9.70 8.61 -5.24
C GLU A 115 9.54 7.09 -5.10
N GLU A 116 9.36 6.37 -6.20
CA GLU A 116 9.42 4.91 -6.23
C GLU A 116 10.88 4.50 -6.36
N LEU A 117 11.45 3.93 -5.28
CA LEU A 117 12.84 3.50 -5.23
C LEU A 117 13.03 2.16 -5.91
N GLN A 118 12.08 1.25 -5.71
CA GLN A 118 12.09 -0.09 -6.28
C GLN A 118 10.67 -0.68 -6.30
N ARG A 119 10.44 -1.61 -7.22
CA ARG A 119 9.23 -2.41 -7.30
C ARG A 119 9.56 -3.86 -7.62
N THR A 120 8.79 -4.78 -7.03
CA THR A 120 8.83 -6.20 -7.36
C THR A 120 7.44 -6.79 -7.31
N GLN A 121 7.21 -7.85 -8.07
CA GLN A 121 5.98 -8.63 -8.02
C GLN A 121 6.22 -9.88 -7.17
N LEU A 122 5.51 -10.02 -6.06
CA LEU A 122 5.64 -11.15 -5.14
C LEU A 122 4.86 -12.38 -5.63
N PHE A 123 3.67 -12.14 -6.16
CA PHE A 123 2.76 -13.13 -6.74
C PHE A 123 1.65 -12.41 -7.53
N TYR A 124 0.89 -13.15 -8.32
CA TYR A 124 -0.29 -12.64 -9.02
C TYR A 124 -1.54 -13.26 -8.43
N ALA A 125 -2.14 -12.61 -7.45
CA ALA A 125 -3.41 -13.03 -6.84
C ALA A 125 -4.23 -11.81 -6.46
N LEU A 126 -5.54 -11.90 -6.59
CA LEU A 126 -6.45 -10.80 -6.22
C LEU A 126 -6.63 -10.71 -4.70
N ASN A 127 -7.17 -9.57 -4.26
CA ASN A 127 -7.61 -9.36 -2.88
C ASN A 127 -6.50 -9.49 -1.83
N THR A 128 -5.29 -9.01 -2.11
CA THR A 128 -4.19 -8.94 -1.13
C THR A 128 -4.46 -7.79 -0.17
N TRP A 129 -5.37 -7.99 0.78
CA TRP A 129 -5.88 -6.93 1.65
C TRP A 129 -5.29 -6.94 3.06
N SER A 130 -4.65 -8.02 3.44
CA SER A 130 -4.03 -8.12 4.76
C SER A 130 -2.80 -7.23 4.86
N LEU A 131 -2.71 -6.46 5.94
CA LEU A 131 -1.49 -5.70 6.25
C LEU A 131 -0.31 -6.68 6.40
N PRO A 132 0.81 -6.46 5.69
CA PRO A 132 2.01 -7.25 5.89
C PRO A 132 2.64 -6.96 7.26
N SER A 133 3.40 -7.91 7.77
CA SER A 133 4.21 -7.74 8.98
C SER A 133 5.69 -7.81 8.62
N LEU A 134 6.48 -6.90 9.17
CA LEU A 134 7.94 -6.86 9.00
C LEU A 134 8.61 -7.01 10.35
N SER A 135 9.53 -7.97 10.46
CA SER A 135 10.32 -8.19 11.67
C SER A 135 11.71 -8.69 11.31
N HIS A 136 12.74 -8.02 11.81
CA HIS A 136 14.16 -8.40 11.60
C HIS A 136 14.52 -8.63 10.12
N GLY A 137 13.96 -7.81 9.22
CA GLY A 137 14.16 -7.91 7.78
C GLY A 137 13.38 -9.03 7.08
N LEU A 138 12.54 -9.76 7.82
CA LEU A 138 11.63 -10.75 7.27
C LEU A 138 10.24 -10.14 7.06
N LEU A 139 9.74 -10.18 5.83
CA LEU A 139 8.43 -9.69 5.44
C LEU A 139 7.45 -10.85 5.31
N TYR A 140 6.38 -10.82 6.10
CA TYR A 140 5.32 -11.81 6.08
C TYR A 140 4.11 -11.23 5.34
N VAL A 141 3.74 -11.89 4.25
CA VAL A 141 2.63 -11.47 3.38
C VAL A 141 1.64 -12.62 3.24
N ARG A 142 0.35 -12.29 3.25
CA ARG A 142 -0.70 -13.25 2.97
C ARG A 142 -1.17 -13.13 1.52
N GLN A 143 -0.99 -14.17 0.73
CA GLN A 143 -1.72 -14.37 -0.52
C GLN A 143 -3.13 -14.86 -0.16
N GLN A 144 -4.14 -14.03 -0.40
CA GLN A 144 -5.48 -14.24 0.16
C GLN A 144 -6.38 -15.08 -0.74
N THR A 145 -6.09 -15.13 -2.04
CA THR A 145 -6.82 -15.94 -3.03
C THR A 145 -5.87 -16.83 -3.81
N GLU A 146 -6.44 -17.77 -4.56
CA GLU A 146 -5.70 -18.53 -5.56
C GLU A 146 -4.98 -17.61 -6.54
N SER A 147 -3.78 -17.98 -6.99
CA SER A 147 -3.05 -17.22 -8.02
C SER A 147 -3.81 -17.21 -9.35
N LEU A 148 -3.62 -16.16 -10.15
CA LEU A 148 -4.30 -15.99 -11.44
C LEU A 148 -3.95 -17.11 -12.44
N ASP A 149 -2.77 -17.71 -12.31
CA ASP A 149 -2.35 -18.87 -13.10
C ASP A 149 -2.80 -20.22 -12.49
N ARG A 150 -3.55 -20.19 -11.38
CA ARG A 150 -4.10 -21.35 -10.65
C ARG A 150 -3.06 -22.36 -10.14
N LYS A 151 -1.80 -21.93 -9.98
CA LYS A 151 -0.74 -22.82 -9.48
C LYS A 151 -0.58 -22.82 -7.97
N THR A 152 -1.02 -21.76 -7.30
CA THR A 152 -0.87 -21.63 -5.85
C THR A 152 -2.18 -21.19 -5.19
N ASN A 153 -2.48 -21.80 -4.04
CA ASN A 153 -3.63 -21.45 -3.20
C ASN A 153 -3.28 -20.37 -2.18
N THR A 154 -4.28 -19.99 -1.36
CA THR A 154 -4.09 -19.13 -0.19
C THR A 154 -2.95 -19.62 0.69
N ARG A 155 -2.06 -18.71 1.06
CA ARG A 155 -0.88 -19.03 1.89
C ARG A 155 -0.34 -17.79 2.59
N VAL A 156 0.45 -17.99 3.63
CA VAL A 156 1.35 -16.97 4.20
C VAL A 156 2.74 -17.24 3.66
N ILE A 157 3.42 -16.19 3.22
CA ILE A 157 4.74 -16.25 2.61
C ILE A 157 5.66 -15.37 3.43
N CYS A 158 6.86 -15.85 3.71
CA CYS A 158 7.93 -15.09 4.33
C CYS A 158 8.98 -14.76 3.27
N TYR A 159 9.24 -13.47 3.06
CA TYR A 159 10.30 -12.98 2.19
C TYR A 159 11.45 -12.44 3.04
N ASP A 160 12.67 -12.77 2.67
CA ASP A 160 13.88 -12.19 3.27
C ASP A 160 14.24 -10.89 2.51
N LEU A 161 14.17 -9.77 3.21
CA LEU A 161 14.53 -8.45 2.67
C LEU A 161 15.92 -7.99 3.15
N ARG A 162 16.64 -8.83 3.88
CA ARG A 162 18.01 -8.55 4.30
C ARG A 162 18.90 -8.72 3.06
N GLY A 163 19.68 -7.70 2.74
CA GLY A 163 20.67 -7.80 1.67
C GLY A 163 21.68 -8.93 1.94
N GLU A 164 22.27 -9.49 0.87
CA GLU A 164 23.44 -10.37 0.98
C GLU A 164 24.67 -9.60 1.48
#